data_3691bf1f3ef1eaa407ffb1a48c1b2c1e
#
_entry.id   3691bf1f3ef1eaa407ffb1a48c1b2c1e
#
_cell.length_a   1.000
_cell.length_b   1.000
_cell.length_c   1.000
_cell.angle_alpha   90.00
_cell.angle_beta   90.00
_cell.angle_gamma   90.00
#
_symmetry.space_group_name_H-M   'P 1'
#
loop_
_entity.id
_entity.type
_entity.pdbx_description
1 polymer ?
#
loop_
_entity_poly.entity_id
_entity_poly.type
_entity_poly.pdbx_seq_one_letter_code
_entity_poly.pdbx_strand_id
1 'polypeptide(L)'
;TEIGLPVVIKPRCGNQGRGVSVGLTTQDEVYRAYNVAISEEDEVVIERCLAGDDYRLLVVGDVLVAAARRLPPSVIGDGISTVEALVKKENQNPCRCADHAGTLSHLCLDAAAEDTLREQGFSKNAIPCSGQLVILRRNANLSTGGTAEDVTDLVHPDTVQLAIDAVRVVGLDIAGVDIMATRIDHPLSSQHGGVVEINACPGLRMHLEPTVGESRDVGSAIVSTLFKPEDDGRIPVAAVTGTNGKTTVTRLLAHIASTGGATVGITCTEGVWVGDRQLDTGDCSGPASARRVLAQPNVSTAVLETARGGILREGCGFDACDVAVVTNIASGDHLGLNEIDTPEQLAWVKGAIVAAVRSTGAAVLNAADPLVVDMKKWCRGRVIYFALDPELPVLTEHLASGGLGATIRDGWIVLCDGPRETR
;
A
#
# COMPACT_ATOMS: atom_id res chain seq x y z
N THR A 1 -23.58 -35.64 -18.61
CA THR A 1 -23.49 -34.24 -18.16
C THR A 1 -23.22 -33.35 -19.37
N GLU A 2 -23.81 -32.16 -19.42
CA GLU A 2 -23.64 -31.18 -20.50
C GLU A 2 -22.17 -30.70 -20.67
N ILE A 3 -21.38 -30.74 -19.57
CA ILE A 3 -19.98 -30.26 -19.54
C ILE A 3 -19.01 -31.28 -20.18
N GLY A 4 -19.31 -32.58 -20.10
CA GLY A 4 -18.39 -33.67 -20.52
C GLY A 4 -17.24 -33.88 -19.53
N LEU A 5 -16.55 -35.04 -19.66
CA LEU A 5 -15.37 -35.37 -18.86
C LEU A 5 -14.09 -35.09 -19.69
N PRO A 6 -12.96 -34.78 -19.07
CA PRO A 6 -12.72 -34.68 -17.63
C PRO A 6 -13.24 -33.37 -17.02
N VAL A 7 -13.54 -33.38 -15.70
CA VAL A 7 -14.02 -32.20 -14.97
C VAL A 7 -13.14 -31.87 -13.75
N VAL A 8 -13.32 -30.64 -13.27
CA VAL A 8 -12.81 -30.15 -11.98
C VAL A 8 -14.02 -29.93 -11.07
N ILE A 9 -13.90 -30.30 -9.79
CA ILE A 9 -14.88 -30.02 -8.76
C ILE A 9 -14.19 -29.23 -7.66
N LYS A 10 -14.85 -28.13 -7.24
CA LYS A 10 -14.32 -27.23 -6.19
C LYS A 10 -15.46 -26.60 -5.39
N PRO A 11 -15.24 -26.24 -4.11
CA PRO A 11 -16.13 -25.35 -3.37
C PRO A 11 -16.26 -24.01 -4.12
N ARG A 12 -17.43 -23.37 -4.05
CA ARG A 12 -17.65 -22.06 -4.71
C ARG A 12 -16.79 -20.97 -4.09
N CYS A 13 -16.73 -20.90 -2.76
CA CYS A 13 -15.93 -19.96 -2.00
C CYS A 13 -14.86 -20.74 -1.24
N GLY A 14 -13.73 -21.01 -1.82
CA GLY A 14 -12.61 -21.72 -1.20
C GLY A 14 -11.32 -20.95 -1.33
N ASN A 15 -10.33 -21.30 -0.51
CA ASN A 15 -8.97 -20.78 -0.64
C ASN A 15 -7.94 -21.90 -0.56
N GLN A 16 -6.74 -21.64 -1.06
CA GLN A 16 -5.60 -22.57 -0.98
C GLN A 16 -5.83 -23.96 -1.58
N GLY A 17 -6.86 -24.12 -2.44
CA GLY A 17 -7.15 -25.40 -3.10
C GLY A 17 -7.82 -26.47 -2.21
N ARG A 18 -8.38 -26.10 -1.06
CA ARG A 18 -9.12 -27.06 -0.21
C ARG A 18 -10.38 -27.53 -0.94
N GLY A 19 -10.65 -28.83 -0.87
CA GLY A 19 -11.81 -29.45 -1.51
C GLY A 19 -11.79 -29.44 -3.04
N VAL A 20 -10.68 -29.02 -3.69
CA VAL A 20 -10.52 -29.00 -5.15
C VAL A 20 -10.03 -30.36 -5.65
N SER A 21 -10.75 -30.94 -6.59
CA SER A 21 -10.36 -32.17 -7.30
C SER A 21 -10.32 -31.95 -8.80
N VAL A 22 -9.21 -32.27 -9.45
CA VAL A 22 -8.91 -31.96 -10.84
C VAL A 22 -8.74 -33.25 -11.65
N GLY A 23 -9.13 -33.22 -12.93
CA GLY A 23 -8.89 -34.31 -13.87
C GLY A 23 -9.76 -35.54 -13.63
N LEU A 24 -10.98 -35.35 -13.15
CA LEU A 24 -11.92 -36.43 -12.87
C LEU A 24 -12.48 -36.98 -14.18
N THR A 25 -12.23 -38.28 -14.44
CA THR A 25 -12.53 -38.94 -15.70
C THR A 25 -13.68 -39.97 -15.59
N THR A 26 -14.03 -40.36 -14.35
CA THR A 26 -15.08 -41.34 -14.07
C THR A 26 -16.18 -40.75 -13.19
N GLN A 27 -17.37 -41.32 -13.30
CA GLN A 27 -18.52 -40.90 -12.50
C GLN A 27 -18.30 -41.15 -10.99
N ASP A 28 -17.59 -42.21 -10.62
CA ASP A 28 -17.27 -42.54 -9.22
C ASP A 28 -16.27 -41.50 -8.63
N GLU A 29 -15.30 -41.04 -9.41
CA GLU A 29 -14.39 -39.98 -8.99
C GLU A 29 -15.13 -38.67 -8.79
N VAL A 30 -16.02 -38.32 -9.71
CA VAL A 30 -16.87 -37.11 -9.63
C VAL A 30 -17.72 -37.15 -8.35
N TYR A 31 -18.34 -38.30 -8.03
CA TYR A 31 -19.17 -38.41 -6.85
C TYR A 31 -18.37 -38.30 -5.55
N ARG A 32 -17.19 -38.91 -5.49
CA ARG A 32 -16.29 -38.81 -4.33
C ARG A 32 -15.79 -37.35 -4.16
N ALA A 33 -15.36 -36.73 -5.22
CA ALA A 33 -14.88 -35.35 -5.22
C ALA A 33 -15.98 -34.36 -4.82
N TYR A 34 -17.21 -34.58 -5.27
CA TYR A 34 -18.37 -33.78 -4.85
C TYR A 34 -18.60 -33.86 -3.33
N ASN A 35 -18.53 -35.03 -2.75
CA ASN A 35 -18.69 -35.20 -1.30
C ASN A 35 -17.57 -34.54 -0.49
N VAL A 36 -16.35 -34.49 -1.04
CA VAL A 36 -15.25 -33.77 -0.40
C VAL A 36 -15.49 -32.26 -0.51
N ALA A 37 -15.85 -31.74 -1.69
CA ALA A 37 -16.07 -30.31 -1.88
C ALA A 37 -17.23 -29.79 -1.02
N ILE A 38 -18.36 -30.53 -0.93
CA ILE A 38 -19.53 -30.12 -0.16
C ILE A 38 -19.30 -30.21 1.36
N SER A 39 -18.31 -30.97 1.81
CA SER A 39 -17.91 -30.98 3.22
C SER A 39 -17.14 -29.73 3.64
N GLU A 40 -16.57 -29.01 2.67
CA GLU A 40 -15.87 -27.73 2.90
C GLU A 40 -16.85 -26.55 2.79
N GLU A 41 -17.83 -26.61 1.87
CA GLU A 41 -18.82 -25.57 1.63
C GLU A 41 -20.10 -26.12 0.98
N ASP A 42 -21.25 -25.51 1.28
CA ASP A 42 -22.56 -25.95 0.80
C ASP A 42 -22.77 -25.79 -0.73
N GLU A 43 -21.98 -24.93 -1.39
CA GLU A 43 -22.05 -24.70 -2.82
C GLU A 43 -20.82 -25.23 -3.55
N VAL A 44 -21.05 -26.06 -4.56
CA VAL A 44 -19.99 -26.72 -5.35
C VAL A 44 -20.06 -26.30 -6.80
N VAL A 45 -18.93 -25.96 -7.36
CA VAL A 45 -18.77 -25.64 -8.79
C VAL A 45 -18.14 -26.83 -9.51
N ILE A 46 -18.73 -27.20 -10.66
CA ILE A 46 -18.20 -28.23 -11.58
C ILE A 46 -17.84 -27.55 -12.89
N GLU A 47 -16.59 -27.63 -13.27
CA GLU A 47 -16.03 -26.99 -14.46
C GLU A 47 -15.38 -28.00 -15.40
N ARG A 48 -15.22 -27.62 -16.66
CA ARG A 48 -14.42 -28.41 -17.61
C ARG A 48 -12.94 -28.40 -17.13
N CYS A 49 -12.30 -29.54 -17.11
CA CYS A 49 -10.87 -29.64 -16.85
C CYS A 49 -10.11 -29.12 -18.10
N LEU A 50 -9.35 -28.05 -17.92
CA LEU A 50 -8.46 -27.52 -18.94
C LEU A 50 -7.10 -28.23 -18.82
N ALA A 51 -6.50 -28.56 -19.97
CA ALA A 51 -5.19 -29.20 -20.03
C ALA A 51 -4.10 -28.15 -20.30
N GLY A 52 -2.89 -28.44 -19.84
CA GLY A 52 -1.72 -27.59 -20.08
C GLY A 52 -1.01 -27.15 -18.80
N ASP A 53 -0.14 -26.19 -18.98
CA ASP A 53 0.61 -25.56 -17.89
C ASP A 53 -0.22 -24.44 -17.22
N ASP A 54 0.13 -24.16 -16.00
CA ASP A 54 -0.49 -23.14 -15.15
C ASP A 54 0.28 -21.82 -15.29
N TYR A 55 -0.40 -20.78 -15.76
CA TYR A 55 0.17 -19.46 -15.95
C TYR A 55 -0.55 -18.44 -15.06
N ARG A 56 0.23 -17.56 -14.39
CA ARG A 56 -0.26 -16.38 -13.70
C ARG A 56 0.13 -15.13 -14.49
N LEU A 57 -0.87 -14.40 -14.97
CA LEU A 57 -0.73 -13.12 -15.65
C LEU A 57 -1.06 -11.99 -14.67
N LEU A 58 -0.17 -11.03 -14.51
CA LEU A 58 -0.41 -9.84 -13.69
C LEU A 58 -0.83 -8.68 -14.58
N VAL A 59 -2.06 -8.24 -14.39
CA VAL A 59 -2.61 -7.07 -15.06
C VAL A 59 -2.67 -5.92 -14.05
N VAL A 60 -2.17 -4.74 -14.46
CA VAL A 60 -2.18 -3.51 -13.67
C VAL A 60 -2.73 -2.38 -14.56
N GLY A 61 -3.85 -1.79 -14.18
CA GLY A 61 -4.62 -0.93 -15.05
C GLY A 61 -5.04 -1.69 -16.31
N ASP A 62 -4.66 -1.17 -17.46
CA ASP A 62 -4.98 -1.75 -18.76
C ASP A 62 -3.75 -2.42 -19.43
N VAL A 63 -2.76 -2.84 -18.62
CA VAL A 63 -1.50 -3.38 -19.12
C VAL A 63 -1.19 -4.73 -18.47
N LEU A 64 -0.79 -5.72 -19.29
CA LEU A 64 -0.10 -6.90 -18.80
C LEU A 64 1.32 -6.50 -18.39
N VAL A 65 1.62 -6.56 -17.09
CA VAL A 65 2.93 -6.15 -16.55
C VAL A 65 3.89 -7.31 -16.45
N ALA A 66 3.40 -8.49 -16.11
CA ALA A 66 4.21 -9.70 -15.99
C ALA A 66 3.38 -10.96 -16.20
N ALA A 67 4.04 -12.03 -16.66
CA ALA A 67 3.46 -13.36 -16.75
C ALA A 67 4.46 -14.41 -16.27
N ALA A 68 4.00 -15.36 -15.48
CA ALA A 68 4.82 -16.45 -14.97
C ALA A 68 4.15 -17.80 -15.26
N ARG A 69 4.93 -18.78 -15.75
CA ARG A 69 4.56 -20.19 -15.73
C ARG A 69 4.86 -20.74 -14.35
N ARG A 70 3.85 -21.27 -13.68
CA ARG A 70 4.00 -21.89 -12.38
C ARG A 70 4.27 -23.38 -12.55
N LEU A 71 5.27 -23.87 -11.85
CA LEU A 71 5.67 -25.27 -11.88
C LEU A 71 5.41 -25.90 -10.52
N PRO A 72 4.85 -27.11 -10.48
CA PRO A 72 4.57 -27.80 -9.24
C PRO A 72 5.85 -28.12 -8.45
N PRO A 73 5.76 -28.24 -7.12
CA PRO A 73 6.87 -28.69 -6.29
C PRO A 73 7.36 -30.05 -6.77
N SER A 74 8.64 -30.16 -7.05
CA SER A 74 9.23 -31.38 -7.60
C SER A 74 10.70 -31.53 -7.20
N VAL A 75 11.22 -32.73 -7.35
CA VAL A 75 12.67 -33.05 -7.25
C VAL A 75 13.10 -33.82 -8.48
N ILE A 76 14.39 -33.71 -8.83
CA ILE A 76 14.99 -34.46 -9.95
C ILE A 76 15.81 -35.58 -9.36
N GLY A 77 15.54 -36.81 -9.80
CA GLY A 77 16.29 -38.00 -9.42
C GLY A 77 17.76 -37.93 -9.84
N ASP A 78 18.63 -38.41 -8.98
CA ASP A 78 20.07 -38.54 -9.24
C ASP A 78 20.53 -40.00 -9.45
N GLY A 79 19.59 -40.96 -9.37
CA GLY A 79 19.83 -42.38 -9.46
C GLY A 79 20.44 -43.04 -8.22
N ILE A 80 20.61 -42.26 -7.11
CA ILE A 80 21.30 -42.72 -5.90
C ILE A 80 20.49 -42.39 -4.66
N SER A 81 19.96 -41.20 -4.59
CA SER A 81 19.26 -40.67 -3.40
C SER A 81 17.79 -40.99 -3.39
N THR A 82 17.22 -41.25 -2.22
CA THR A 82 15.77 -41.37 -2.05
C THR A 82 15.07 -40.06 -2.28
N VAL A 83 13.77 -40.07 -2.60
CA VAL A 83 12.94 -38.85 -2.70
C VAL A 83 13.06 -37.98 -1.44
N GLU A 84 13.04 -38.59 -0.24
CA GLU A 84 13.21 -37.87 1.01
C GLU A 84 14.57 -37.16 1.10
N ALA A 85 15.64 -37.83 0.68
CA ALA A 85 16.98 -37.24 0.69
C ALA A 85 17.11 -36.11 -0.32
N LEU A 86 16.49 -36.25 -1.52
CA LEU A 86 16.43 -35.18 -2.53
C LEU A 86 15.66 -33.96 -2.03
N VAL A 87 14.53 -34.15 -1.36
CA VAL A 87 13.76 -33.05 -0.74
C VAL A 87 14.58 -32.35 0.35
N LYS A 88 15.26 -33.10 1.23
CA LYS A 88 16.13 -32.51 2.23
C LYS A 88 17.29 -31.71 1.62
N LYS A 89 17.87 -32.21 0.53
CA LYS A 89 18.94 -31.51 -0.19
C LYS A 89 18.41 -30.23 -0.85
N GLU A 90 17.25 -30.29 -1.50
CA GLU A 90 16.63 -29.13 -2.13
C GLU A 90 16.26 -28.04 -1.10
N ASN A 91 15.82 -28.43 0.09
CA ASN A 91 15.52 -27.51 1.18
C ASN A 91 16.78 -26.87 1.84
N GLN A 92 17.97 -27.30 1.50
CA GLN A 92 19.23 -26.63 1.88
C GLN A 92 19.56 -25.43 0.97
N ASN A 93 18.82 -25.25 -0.12
CA ASN A 93 18.94 -24.08 -0.98
C ASN A 93 18.62 -22.81 -0.16
N PRO A 94 19.56 -21.81 -0.09
CA PRO A 94 19.36 -20.59 0.69
C PRO A 94 18.12 -19.78 0.29
N CYS A 95 17.63 -19.96 -0.95
CA CYS A 95 16.42 -19.32 -1.43
C CYS A 95 15.13 -19.93 -0.84
N ARG A 96 15.20 -21.12 -0.22
CA ARG A 96 14.05 -21.79 0.40
C ARG A 96 13.98 -21.52 1.89
N CYS A 97 12.83 -21.02 2.37
CA CYS A 97 12.58 -20.74 3.78
C CYS A 97 11.28 -21.38 4.26
N ALA A 98 11.22 -21.71 5.55
CA ALA A 98 10.04 -22.32 6.16
C ALA A 98 8.90 -21.32 6.42
N ASP A 99 9.23 -20.06 6.62
CA ASP A 99 8.35 -18.98 7.09
C ASP A 99 7.84 -18.04 5.99
N HIS A 100 7.99 -18.43 4.72
CA HIS A 100 7.66 -17.60 3.55
C HIS A 100 8.45 -16.26 3.44
N ALA A 101 9.48 -16.07 4.24
CA ALA A 101 10.33 -14.88 4.16
C ALA A 101 11.33 -14.94 2.99
N GLY A 102 11.62 -16.11 2.47
CA GLY A 102 12.49 -16.32 1.30
C GLY A 102 11.76 -16.31 -0.03
N THR A 103 12.54 -16.35 -1.12
CA THR A 103 12.04 -16.41 -2.50
C THR A 103 11.21 -17.66 -2.76
N LEU A 104 11.63 -18.81 -2.20
CA LEU A 104 10.98 -20.11 -2.35
C LEU A 104 10.54 -20.65 -0.98
N SER A 105 9.42 -21.37 -0.97
CA SER A 105 8.97 -22.11 0.22
C SER A 105 9.63 -23.50 0.28
N HIS A 106 9.76 -24.05 1.50
CA HIS A 106 10.25 -25.41 1.68
C HIS A 106 9.34 -26.44 1.01
N LEU A 107 9.93 -27.49 0.47
CA LEU A 107 9.25 -28.69 0.03
C LEU A 107 8.86 -29.54 1.25
N CYS A 108 7.61 -29.99 1.32
CA CYS A 108 7.11 -30.83 2.40
C CYS A 108 6.68 -32.20 1.89
N LEU A 109 7.02 -33.24 2.64
CA LEU A 109 6.54 -34.62 2.41
C LEU A 109 5.43 -34.95 3.41
N ASP A 110 4.28 -34.28 3.28
CA ASP A 110 3.07 -34.55 4.04
C ASP A 110 2.17 -35.60 3.34
N ALA A 111 1.00 -35.87 3.91
CA ALA A 111 0.08 -36.87 3.37
C ALA A 111 -0.30 -36.61 1.90
N ALA A 112 -0.51 -35.34 1.51
CA ALA A 112 -0.84 -34.98 0.13
C ALA A 112 0.33 -35.22 -0.83
N ALA A 113 1.57 -35.00 -0.38
CA ALA A 113 2.77 -35.34 -1.16
C ALA A 113 2.94 -36.87 -1.28
N GLU A 114 2.70 -37.63 -0.21
CA GLU A 114 2.76 -39.10 -0.24
C GLU A 114 1.71 -39.69 -1.18
N ASP A 115 0.50 -39.12 -1.25
CA ASP A 115 -0.53 -39.54 -2.19
C ASP A 115 -0.12 -39.25 -3.64
N THR A 116 0.42 -38.04 -3.91
CA THR A 116 0.93 -37.66 -5.23
C THR A 116 2.09 -38.56 -5.68
N LEU A 117 2.99 -38.92 -4.77
CA LEU A 117 4.06 -39.88 -5.04
C LEU A 117 3.51 -41.26 -5.39
N ARG A 118 2.53 -41.76 -4.62
CA ARG A 118 1.92 -43.09 -4.83
C ARG A 118 1.25 -43.21 -6.20
N GLU A 119 0.57 -42.16 -6.66
CA GLU A 119 -0.03 -42.11 -8.00
C GLU A 119 1.00 -42.21 -9.14
N GLN A 120 2.21 -41.72 -8.90
CA GLN A 120 3.34 -41.81 -9.83
C GLN A 120 4.13 -43.14 -9.67
N GLY A 121 3.74 -44.03 -8.75
CA GLY A 121 4.43 -45.28 -8.44
C GLY A 121 5.65 -45.10 -7.55
N PHE A 122 5.77 -43.96 -6.85
CA PHE A 122 6.86 -43.69 -5.92
C PHE A 122 6.42 -43.78 -4.45
N SER A 123 7.41 -43.89 -3.60
CA SER A 123 7.32 -43.63 -2.17
C SER A 123 8.44 -42.66 -1.76
N LYS A 124 8.41 -42.13 -0.57
CA LYS A 124 9.49 -41.28 -0.03
C LYS A 124 10.86 -41.98 0.02
N ASN A 125 10.87 -43.31 0.09
CA ASN A 125 12.08 -44.13 0.12
C ASN A 125 12.49 -44.62 -1.27
N ALA A 126 11.71 -44.34 -2.32
CA ALA A 126 12.07 -44.74 -3.68
C ALA A 126 13.29 -43.92 -4.19
N ILE A 127 14.10 -44.55 -5.03
CA ILE A 127 15.26 -43.91 -5.70
C ILE A 127 14.87 -43.68 -7.15
N PRO A 128 14.54 -42.43 -7.57
CA PRO A 128 14.21 -42.11 -8.93
C PRO A 128 15.46 -42.22 -9.83
N CYS A 129 15.28 -42.59 -11.09
CA CYS A 129 16.37 -42.62 -12.07
C CYS A 129 16.98 -41.21 -12.25
N SER A 130 18.26 -41.17 -12.67
CA SER A 130 18.93 -39.89 -12.96
C SER A 130 18.17 -39.10 -14.04
N GLY A 131 17.87 -37.82 -13.76
CA GLY A 131 17.09 -36.93 -14.63
C GLY A 131 15.58 -37.14 -14.57
N GLN A 132 15.08 -38.09 -13.77
CA GLN A 132 13.64 -38.33 -13.63
C GLN A 132 12.99 -37.26 -12.73
N LEU A 133 12.00 -36.55 -13.28
CA LEU A 133 11.20 -35.57 -12.52
C LEU A 133 10.20 -36.33 -11.65
N VAL A 134 10.16 -35.99 -10.37
CA VAL A 134 9.20 -36.50 -9.38
C VAL A 134 8.40 -35.34 -8.79
N ILE A 135 7.13 -35.30 -9.10
CA ILE A 135 6.21 -34.25 -8.63
C ILE A 135 5.77 -34.58 -7.20
N LEU A 136 5.85 -33.60 -6.31
CA LEU A 136 5.46 -33.72 -4.91
C LEU A 136 4.01 -33.26 -4.64
N ARG A 137 3.50 -32.36 -5.47
CA ARG A 137 2.12 -31.87 -5.38
C ARG A 137 1.58 -31.58 -6.77
N ARG A 138 0.26 -31.72 -6.96
CA ARG A 138 -0.41 -31.41 -8.23
C ARG A 138 -0.58 -29.91 -8.47
N ASN A 139 -0.70 -29.10 -7.38
CA ASN A 139 -0.81 -27.64 -7.49
C ASN A 139 0.57 -27.01 -7.68
N ALA A 140 0.63 -25.91 -8.42
CA ALA A 140 1.84 -25.16 -8.68
C ALA A 140 2.00 -23.90 -7.79
N ASN A 141 1.38 -23.90 -6.60
CA ASN A 141 1.46 -22.77 -5.69
C ASN A 141 2.87 -22.60 -5.11
N LEU A 142 3.40 -21.37 -5.16
CA LEU A 142 4.70 -21.04 -4.60
C LEU A 142 4.75 -21.28 -3.08
N SER A 143 3.62 -21.07 -2.39
CA SER A 143 3.50 -21.30 -0.94
C SER A 143 3.69 -22.78 -0.54
N THR A 144 3.51 -23.71 -1.46
CA THR A 144 3.72 -25.14 -1.23
C THR A 144 5.04 -25.67 -1.81
N GLY A 145 5.94 -24.77 -2.22
CA GLY A 145 7.26 -25.12 -2.76
C GLY A 145 7.36 -25.13 -4.27
N GLY A 146 6.30 -24.74 -4.99
CA GLY A 146 6.33 -24.54 -6.44
C GLY A 146 7.34 -23.48 -6.87
N THR A 147 7.68 -23.49 -8.15
CA THR A 147 8.62 -22.53 -8.77
C THR A 147 7.92 -21.73 -9.87
N ALA A 148 8.56 -20.66 -10.34
CA ALA A 148 8.03 -19.82 -11.39
C ALA A 148 9.08 -19.53 -12.45
N GLU A 149 8.65 -19.52 -13.71
CA GLU A 149 9.44 -19.11 -14.86
C GLU A 149 8.80 -17.87 -15.49
N ASP A 150 9.58 -16.81 -15.71
CA ASP A 150 9.10 -15.62 -16.42
C ASP A 150 8.83 -15.96 -17.89
N VAL A 151 7.62 -15.67 -18.34
CA VAL A 151 7.17 -15.87 -19.72
C VAL A 151 6.50 -14.62 -20.29
N THR A 152 6.73 -13.46 -19.67
CA THR A 152 6.07 -12.21 -19.99
C THR A 152 6.10 -11.87 -21.48
N ASP A 153 7.27 -11.96 -22.09
CA ASP A 153 7.47 -11.58 -23.49
C ASP A 153 6.98 -12.65 -24.48
N LEU A 154 6.55 -13.81 -23.97
CA LEU A 154 6.04 -14.91 -24.80
C LEU A 154 4.52 -14.92 -24.91
N VAL A 155 3.81 -14.13 -24.10
CA VAL A 155 2.33 -14.17 -24.06
C VAL A 155 1.73 -13.71 -25.37
N HIS A 156 0.88 -14.55 -25.98
CA HIS A 156 0.20 -14.21 -27.23
C HIS A 156 -0.68 -12.95 -27.05
N PRO A 157 -0.70 -12.01 -28.03
CA PRO A 157 -1.48 -10.76 -27.92
C PRO A 157 -2.97 -10.95 -27.61
N ASP A 158 -3.60 -11.97 -28.21
CA ASP A 158 -5.02 -12.27 -27.91
C ASP A 158 -5.22 -12.70 -26.45
N THR A 159 -4.24 -13.40 -25.87
CA THR A 159 -4.26 -13.82 -24.47
C THR A 159 -4.05 -12.62 -23.54
N VAL A 160 -3.18 -11.69 -23.93
CA VAL A 160 -3.01 -10.40 -23.21
C VAL A 160 -4.33 -9.64 -23.17
N GLN A 161 -4.96 -9.46 -24.34
CA GLN A 161 -6.25 -8.73 -24.42
C GLN A 161 -7.34 -9.41 -23.60
N LEU A 162 -7.45 -10.74 -23.69
CA LEU A 162 -8.42 -11.52 -22.92
C LEU A 162 -8.21 -11.35 -21.41
N ALA A 163 -6.97 -11.34 -20.92
CA ALA A 163 -6.67 -11.13 -19.51
C ALA A 163 -7.09 -9.73 -19.04
N ILE A 164 -6.78 -8.70 -19.82
CA ILE A 164 -7.19 -7.31 -19.55
C ILE A 164 -8.72 -7.19 -19.51
N ASP A 165 -9.40 -7.74 -20.50
CA ASP A 165 -10.88 -7.68 -20.58
C ASP A 165 -11.53 -8.42 -19.40
N ALA A 166 -10.99 -9.56 -19.00
CA ALA A 166 -11.47 -10.33 -17.86
C ALA A 166 -11.34 -9.52 -16.55
N VAL A 167 -10.21 -8.83 -16.34
CA VAL A 167 -9.99 -7.96 -15.18
C VAL A 167 -10.95 -6.77 -15.18
N ARG A 168 -11.20 -6.15 -16.33
CA ARG A 168 -12.17 -5.06 -16.50
C ARG A 168 -13.60 -5.49 -16.19
N VAL A 169 -14.03 -6.65 -16.65
CA VAL A 169 -15.37 -7.20 -16.39
C VAL A 169 -15.62 -7.40 -14.91
N VAL A 170 -14.60 -7.83 -14.16
CA VAL A 170 -14.66 -7.98 -12.69
C VAL A 170 -14.59 -6.62 -11.97
N GLY A 171 -14.08 -5.57 -12.65
CA GLY A 171 -13.94 -4.22 -12.09
C GLY A 171 -12.74 -4.05 -11.18
N LEU A 172 -11.65 -4.78 -11.44
CA LEU A 172 -10.39 -4.66 -10.72
C LEU A 172 -9.40 -3.81 -11.51
N ASP A 173 -8.53 -3.10 -10.82
CA ASP A 173 -7.43 -2.31 -11.37
C ASP A 173 -6.08 -3.04 -11.26
N ILE A 174 -5.95 -3.97 -10.31
CA ILE A 174 -4.78 -4.83 -10.13
C ILE A 174 -5.27 -6.25 -9.89
N ALA A 175 -4.93 -7.16 -10.78
CA ALA A 175 -5.36 -8.55 -10.67
C ALA A 175 -4.38 -9.55 -11.22
N GLY A 176 -4.35 -10.73 -10.60
CA GLY A 176 -3.68 -11.91 -11.13
C GLY A 176 -4.68 -12.80 -11.84
N VAL A 177 -4.48 -13.05 -13.12
CA VAL A 177 -5.33 -13.92 -13.95
C VAL A 177 -4.66 -15.27 -14.08
N ASP A 178 -5.30 -16.33 -13.60
CA ASP A 178 -4.84 -17.70 -13.74
C ASP A 178 -5.35 -18.31 -15.05
N ILE A 179 -4.44 -18.82 -15.85
CA ILE A 179 -4.72 -19.37 -17.17
C ILE A 179 -4.13 -20.78 -17.27
N MET A 180 -4.92 -21.69 -17.80
CA MET A 180 -4.45 -23.00 -18.24
C MET A 180 -4.26 -22.99 -19.77
N ALA A 181 -3.07 -23.32 -20.24
CA ALA A 181 -2.76 -23.39 -21.66
C ALA A 181 -1.63 -24.37 -21.93
N THR A 182 -1.67 -25.07 -23.06
CA THR A 182 -0.55 -25.92 -23.51
C THR A 182 0.65 -25.07 -23.92
N ARG A 183 0.40 -23.89 -24.52
CA ARG A 183 1.42 -22.93 -24.95
C ARG A 183 0.89 -21.51 -24.79
N ILE A 184 1.62 -20.68 -24.07
CA ILE A 184 1.21 -19.29 -23.81
C ILE A 184 1.43 -18.37 -25.02
N ASP A 185 2.28 -18.75 -25.95
CA ASP A 185 2.60 -18.04 -27.20
C ASP A 185 1.62 -18.36 -28.36
N HIS A 186 0.53 -19.07 -28.08
CA HIS A 186 -0.55 -19.36 -29.01
C HIS A 186 -1.90 -18.88 -28.45
N PRO A 187 -2.89 -18.56 -29.33
CA PRO A 187 -4.24 -18.19 -28.88
C PRO A 187 -4.86 -19.31 -28.03
N LEU A 188 -5.49 -18.94 -26.90
CA LEU A 188 -6.15 -19.91 -26.01
C LEU A 188 -7.29 -20.68 -26.73
N SER A 189 -8.00 -20.02 -27.63
CA SER A 189 -9.08 -20.62 -28.41
C SER A 189 -8.62 -21.78 -29.30
N SER A 190 -7.38 -21.76 -29.77
CA SER A 190 -6.84 -22.80 -30.66
C SER A 190 -6.39 -24.07 -29.93
N GLN A 191 -6.25 -24.03 -28.60
CA GLN A 191 -5.68 -25.11 -27.78
C GLN A 191 -6.58 -25.54 -26.62
N HIS A 192 -7.86 -25.11 -26.61
CA HIS A 192 -8.80 -25.36 -25.49
C HIS A 192 -8.28 -24.85 -24.13
N GLY A 193 -7.44 -23.82 -24.13
CA GLY A 193 -7.03 -23.11 -22.93
C GLY A 193 -8.10 -22.15 -22.44
N GLY A 194 -7.93 -21.61 -21.23
CA GLY A 194 -8.90 -20.66 -20.69
C GLY A 194 -8.47 -20.03 -19.39
N VAL A 195 -9.20 -18.97 -19.03
CA VAL A 195 -9.09 -18.32 -17.71
C VAL A 195 -9.76 -19.22 -16.68
N VAL A 196 -9.06 -19.47 -15.58
CA VAL A 196 -9.53 -20.33 -14.48
C VAL A 196 -10.01 -19.47 -13.31
N GLU A 197 -9.27 -18.39 -12.99
CA GLU A 197 -9.52 -17.58 -11.82
C GLU A 197 -8.97 -16.16 -12.00
N ILE A 198 -9.59 -15.18 -11.34
CA ILE A 198 -9.10 -13.80 -11.25
C ILE A 198 -8.94 -13.45 -9.77
N ASN A 199 -7.71 -13.10 -9.38
CA ASN A 199 -7.33 -12.84 -8.01
C ASN A 199 -7.16 -11.33 -7.76
N ALA A 200 -7.96 -10.75 -6.85
CA ALA A 200 -7.93 -9.33 -6.50
C ALA A 200 -6.68 -8.89 -5.71
N CYS A 201 -5.99 -9.83 -5.05
CA CYS A 201 -4.77 -9.54 -4.30
C CYS A 201 -3.67 -10.52 -4.71
N PRO A 202 -3.10 -10.34 -5.92
CA PRO A 202 -2.15 -11.29 -6.47
C PRO A 202 -0.81 -11.26 -5.73
N GLY A 203 -0.22 -12.44 -5.52
CA GLY A 203 1.15 -12.54 -5.02
C GLY A 203 2.13 -12.06 -6.10
N LEU A 204 3.01 -11.13 -5.76
CA LEU A 204 3.95 -10.51 -6.69
C LEU A 204 5.29 -11.23 -6.77
N ARG A 205 5.65 -12.05 -5.77
CA ARG A 205 6.96 -12.67 -5.62
C ARG A 205 7.42 -13.45 -6.86
N MET A 206 6.51 -14.19 -7.51
CA MET A 206 6.84 -14.98 -8.72
C MET A 206 7.29 -14.13 -9.91
N HIS A 207 6.90 -12.85 -9.93
CA HIS A 207 7.27 -11.90 -10.97
C HIS A 207 8.52 -11.10 -10.60
N LEU A 208 8.67 -10.77 -9.30
CA LEU A 208 9.83 -10.06 -8.79
C LEU A 208 11.09 -10.94 -8.77
N GLU A 209 10.93 -12.21 -8.40
CA GLU A 209 12.03 -13.17 -8.22
C GLU A 209 11.64 -14.53 -8.82
N PRO A 210 11.50 -14.63 -10.15
CA PRO A 210 11.25 -15.91 -10.80
C PRO A 210 12.45 -16.85 -10.62
N THR A 211 12.20 -18.17 -10.61
CA THR A 211 13.27 -19.17 -10.53
C THR A 211 14.07 -19.22 -11.83
N VAL A 212 13.42 -18.94 -12.96
CA VAL A 212 13.99 -18.90 -14.29
C VAL A 212 13.45 -17.67 -15.02
N GLY A 213 14.30 -16.99 -15.79
CA GLY A 213 13.94 -15.81 -16.58
C GLY A 213 14.24 -14.49 -15.84
N GLU A 214 13.58 -13.42 -16.26
CA GLU A 214 13.88 -12.06 -15.80
C GLU A 214 12.98 -11.60 -14.66
N SER A 215 13.55 -10.85 -13.72
CA SER A 215 12.80 -10.11 -12.70
C SER A 215 12.02 -8.97 -13.35
N ARG A 216 10.74 -8.82 -12.99
CA ARG A 216 9.87 -7.76 -13.50
C ARG A 216 9.56 -6.77 -12.40
N ASP A 217 9.80 -5.49 -12.63
CA ASP A 217 9.49 -4.40 -11.68
C ASP A 217 7.99 -4.10 -11.64
N VAL A 218 7.24 -5.05 -11.11
CA VAL A 218 5.78 -4.94 -10.97
C VAL A 218 5.38 -3.92 -9.90
N GLY A 219 6.27 -3.65 -8.94
CA GLY A 219 6.04 -2.68 -7.89
C GLY A 219 5.91 -1.26 -8.44
N SER A 220 6.84 -0.84 -9.28
CA SER A 220 6.78 0.47 -9.95
C SER A 220 5.55 0.61 -10.84
N ALA A 221 5.16 -0.45 -11.55
CA ALA A 221 3.94 -0.44 -12.36
C ALA A 221 2.69 -0.18 -11.50
N ILE A 222 2.56 -0.87 -10.36
CA ILE A 222 1.45 -0.67 -9.40
C ILE A 222 1.46 0.75 -8.84
N VAL A 223 2.60 1.24 -8.38
CA VAL A 223 2.71 2.60 -7.81
C VAL A 223 2.36 3.65 -8.86
N SER A 224 2.74 3.44 -10.12
CA SER A 224 2.44 4.37 -11.22
C SER A 224 0.95 4.48 -11.56
N THR A 225 0.10 3.53 -11.14
CA THR A 225 -1.36 3.69 -11.27
C THR A 225 -1.96 4.59 -10.20
N LEU A 226 -1.29 4.72 -9.06
CA LEU A 226 -1.74 5.54 -7.93
C LEU A 226 -1.33 7.01 -8.08
N PHE A 227 -0.20 7.28 -8.75
CA PHE A 227 0.38 8.61 -8.88
C PHE A 227 0.64 8.93 -10.35
N LYS A 228 0.28 10.15 -10.76
CA LYS A 228 0.62 10.66 -12.09
C LYS A 228 2.15 10.92 -12.16
N PRO A 229 2.73 10.92 -13.36
CA PRO A 229 4.12 11.37 -13.51
C PRO A 229 4.30 12.74 -12.83
N GLU A 230 5.36 12.88 -12.04
CA GLU A 230 5.68 14.07 -11.24
C GLU A 230 4.78 14.36 -10.02
N ASP A 231 3.79 13.51 -9.73
CA ASP A 231 3.01 13.58 -8.50
C ASP A 231 3.81 12.92 -7.36
N ASP A 232 4.17 13.72 -6.35
CA ASP A 232 4.89 13.23 -5.17
C ASP A 232 3.95 12.65 -4.10
N GLY A 233 2.65 12.52 -4.40
CA GLY A 233 1.62 12.02 -3.50
C GLY A 233 1.33 12.95 -2.34
N ARG A 234 1.72 14.21 -2.41
CA ARG A 234 1.56 15.19 -1.36
C ARG A 234 0.48 16.21 -1.67
N ILE A 235 -0.21 16.63 -0.64
CA ILE A 235 -1.13 17.76 -0.68
C ILE A 235 -0.57 18.89 0.18
N PRO A 236 -0.92 20.16 -0.07
CA PRO A 236 -0.58 21.26 0.82
C PRO A 236 -1.08 21.02 2.25
N VAL A 237 -0.18 21.15 3.23
CA VAL A 237 -0.48 21.00 4.66
C VAL A 237 -0.15 22.27 5.40
N ALA A 238 -1.16 22.85 6.07
CA ALA A 238 -0.99 23.93 7.03
C ALA A 238 -1.19 23.39 8.45
N ALA A 239 -0.18 23.51 9.30
CA ALA A 239 -0.23 23.11 10.71
C ALA A 239 -0.37 24.36 11.61
N VAL A 240 -1.28 24.33 12.56
CA VAL A 240 -1.54 25.46 13.45
C VAL A 240 -1.37 25.04 14.91
N THR A 241 -0.52 25.74 15.64
CA THR A 241 -0.35 25.55 17.09
C THR A 241 -0.29 26.88 17.84
N GLY A 242 -0.23 26.81 19.14
CA GLY A 242 -0.16 27.93 20.06
C GLY A 242 -0.91 27.63 21.36
N THR A 243 -0.89 28.53 22.31
CA THR A 243 -1.71 28.39 23.51
C THR A 243 -3.17 28.75 23.19
N ASN A 244 -3.41 29.90 22.59
CA ASN A 244 -4.75 30.42 22.25
C ASN A 244 -4.87 30.69 20.73
N GLY A 245 -6.12 30.67 20.22
CA GLY A 245 -6.43 31.03 18.83
C GLY A 245 -6.23 29.96 17.80
N LYS A 246 -5.76 28.76 18.15
CA LYS A 246 -5.53 27.64 17.23
C LYS A 246 -6.75 27.32 16.37
N THR A 247 -7.87 26.99 16.99
CA THR A 247 -9.12 26.59 16.31
C THR A 247 -9.64 27.70 15.40
N THR A 248 -9.60 28.95 15.86
CA THR A 248 -10.03 30.09 15.07
C THR A 248 -9.19 30.25 13.81
N VAL A 249 -7.85 30.19 13.94
CA VAL A 249 -6.92 30.29 12.80
C VAL A 249 -7.09 29.10 11.87
N THR A 250 -7.20 27.88 12.40
CA THR A 250 -7.43 26.67 11.60
C THR A 250 -8.69 26.80 10.76
N ARG A 251 -9.80 27.22 11.34
CA ARG A 251 -11.07 27.37 10.61
C ARG A 251 -11.05 28.49 9.58
N LEU A 252 -10.40 29.61 9.89
CA LEU A 252 -10.25 30.72 8.93
C LEU A 252 -9.37 30.32 7.74
N LEU A 253 -8.25 29.65 7.97
CA LEU A 253 -7.38 29.13 6.90
C LEU A 253 -8.12 28.13 6.03
N ALA A 254 -8.85 27.22 6.65
CA ALA A 254 -9.64 26.25 5.92
C ALA A 254 -10.73 26.91 5.06
N HIS A 255 -11.42 27.92 5.59
CA HIS A 255 -12.41 28.70 4.85
C HIS A 255 -11.76 29.42 3.64
N ILE A 256 -10.63 30.07 3.83
CA ILE A 256 -9.90 30.73 2.73
C ILE A 256 -9.49 29.72 1.67
N ALA A 257 -8.94 28.58 2.06
CA ALA A 257 -8.56 27.51 1.12
C ALA A 257 -9.77 26.95 0.33
N SER A 258 -10.92 26.78 0.99
CA SER A 258 -12.14 26.29 0.35
C SER A 258 -12.71 27.28 -0.68
N THR A 259 -12.58 28.60 -0.45
CA THR A 259 -12.99 29.61 -1.44
C THR A 259 -12.15 29.55 -2.70
N GLY A 260 -10.93 29.02 -2.63
CA GLY A 260 -10.06 28.74 -3.78
C GLY A 260 -10.42 27.45 -4.54
N GLY A 261 -11.49 26.75 -4.15
CA GLY A 261 -11.95 25.50 -4.80
C GLY A 261 -11.32 24.23 -4.26
N ALA A 262 -10.51 24.30 -3.18
CA ALA A 262 -9.91 23.11 -2.56
C ALA A 262 -10.95 22.32 -1.77
N THR A 263 -10.87 20.98 -1.82
CA THR A 263 -11.52 20.12 -0.83
C THR A 263 -10.62 20.05 0.41
N VAL A 264 -11.00 20.82 1.43
CA VAL A 264 -10.18 21.00 2.62
C VAL A 264 -10.48 19.94 3.67
N GLY A 265 -9.44 19.26 4.16
CA GLY A 265 -9.48 18.44 5.37
C GLY A 265 -9.08 19.26 6.59
N ILE A 266 -9.87 19.18 7.67
CA ILE A 266 -9.68 20.01 8.88
C ILE A 266 -9.65 19.11 10.10
N THR A 267 -8.71 19.36 11.00
CA THR A 267 -8.75 18.83 12.37
C THR A 267 -8.69 19.98 13.37
N CYS A 268 -9.55 19.97 14.37
CA CYS A 268 -9.51 20.94 15.46
C CYS A 268 -10.15 20.37 16.74
N THR A 269 -10.20 21.19 17.82
CA THR A 269 -10.83 20.80 19.09
C THR A 269 -12.34 20.54 19.01
N GLU A 270 -12.99 20.90 17.90
CA GLU A 270 -14.43 20.69 17.69
C GLU A 270 -14.72 19.45 16.82
N GLY A 271 -13.71 18.86 16.15
CA GLY A 271 -13.90 17.67 15.33
C GLY A 271 -12.96 17.57 14.13
N VAL A 272 -13.37 16.69 13.20
CA VAL A 272 -12.74 16.43 11.89
C VAL A 272 -13.73 16.69 10.77
N TRP A 273 -13.34 17.45 9.75
CA TRP A 273 -14.15 17.70 8.55
C TRP A 273 -13.37 17.39 7.27
N VAL A 274 -14.11 17.00 6.24
CA VAL A 274 -13.63 16.91 4.84
C VAL A 274 -14.65 17.62 3.95
N GLY A 275 -14.30 18.79 3.46
CA GLY A 275 -15.24 19.72 2.85
C GLY A 275 -16.34 20.08 3.87
N ASP A 276 -17.61 19.95 3.47
CA ASP A 276 -18.75 20.23 4.33
C ASP A 276 -19.15 19.05 5.24
N ARG A 277 -18.51 17.89 5.08
CA ARG A 277 -18.84 16.67 5.83
C ARG A 277 -18.03 16.58 7.12
N GLN A 278 -18.71 16.55 8.26
CA GLN A 278 -18.11 16.21 9.55
C GLN A 278 -17.93 14.70 9.69
N LEU A 279 -16.70 14.27 9.97
CA LEU A 279 -16.34 12.85 10.14
C LEU A 279 -16.26 12.44 11.61
N ASP A 280 -15.99 13.41 12.50
CA ASP A 280 -15.84 13.16 13.94
C ASP A 280 -16.13 14.42 14.74
N THR A 281 -16.43 14.26 16.03
CA THR A 281 -16.74 15.35 16.98
C THR A 281 -15.82 15.27 18.19
N GLY A 282 -15.65 16.41 18.90
CA GLY A 282 -14.79 16.50 20.07
C GLY A 282 -13.37 16.90 19.75
N ASP A 283 -12.46 16.76 20.72
CA ASP A 283 -11.06 17.17 20.56
C ASP A 283 -10.30 16.25 19.60
N CYS A 284 -10.18 16.72 18.38
CA CYS A 284 -9.50 16.07 17.27
C CYS A 284 -8.18 16.77 16.88
N SER A 285 -7.55 17.51 17.78
CA SER A 285 -6.29 18.22 17.56
C SER A 285 -5.03 17.33 17.66
N GLY A 286 -5.20 16.01 17.64
CA GLY A 286 -4.14 15.04 17.79
C GLY A 286 -3.70 14.38 16.47
N PRO A 287 -2.56 13.63 16.50
CA PRO A 287 -1.96 13.03 15.31
C PRO A 287 -2.80 11.94 14.65
N ALA A 288 -3.64 11.23 15.40
CA ALA A 288 -4.55 10.23 14.82
C ALA A 288 -5.58 10.89 13.88
N SER A 289 -6.12 12.06 14.28
CA SER A 289 -7.04 12.84 13.45
C SER A 289 -6.35 13.42 12.22
N ALA A 290 -5.09 13.88 12.35
CA ALA A 290 -4.29 14.33 11.21
C ALA A 290 -4.10 13.22 10.20
N ARG A 291 -3.66 12.02 10.61
CA ARG A 291 -3.54 10.86 9.75
C ARG A 291 -4.86 10.48 9.07
N ARG A 292 -5.98 10.56 9.80
CA ARG A 292 -7.31 10.27 9.26
C ARG A 292 -7.72 11.24 8.14
N VAL A 293 -7.41 12.52 8.26
CA VAL A 293 -7.62 13.52 7.20
C VAL A 293 -6.72 13.24 6.00
N LEU A 294 -5.43 13.03 6.24
CA LEU A 294 -4.44 12.79 5.17
C LEU A 294 -4.67 11.48 4.41
N ALA A 295 -5.39 10.52 5.01
CA ALA A 295 -5.78 9.28 4.35
C ALA A 295 -7.04 9.41 3.45
N GLN A 296 -7.70 10.58 3.43
CA GLN A 296 -8.89 10.78 2.59
C GLN A 296 -8.50 11.10 1.15
N PRO A 297 -8.88 10.28 0.16
CA PRO A 297 -8.41 10.44 -1.22
C PRO A 297 -8.95 11.69 -1.93
N ASN A 298 -10.02 12.28 -1.42
CA ASN A 298 -10.64 13.48 -1.98
C ASN A 298 -10.15 14.78 -1.33
N VAL A 299 -9.30 14.73 -0.29
CA VAL A 299 -8.71 15.93 0.32
C VAL A 299 -7.58 16.43 -0.57
N SER A 300 -7.68 17.69 -0.98
CA SER A 300 -6.66 18.35 -1.79
C SER A 300 -5.83 19.39 -1.01
N THR A 301 -6.22 19.71 0.23
CA THR A 301 -5.49 20.60 1.16
C THR A 301 -5.86 20.22 2.58
N ALA A 302 -4.90 20.16 3.49
CA ALA A 302 -5.13 19.87 4.90
C ALA A 302 -4.78 21.07 5.78
N VAL A 303 -5.66 21.43 6.74
CA VAL A 303 -5.42 22.43 7.77
C VAL A 303 -5.58 21.77 9.13
N LEU A 304 -4.47 21.57 9.83
CA LEU A 304 -4.37 20.69 10.97
C LEU A 304 -4.06 21.49 12.25
N GLU A 305 -5.04 21.58 13.16
CA GLU A 305 -4.76 22.05 14.52
C GLU A 305 -3.90 21.01 15.23
N THR A 306 -2.79 21.44 15.82
CA THR A 306 -1.80 20.55 16.43
C THR A 306 -1.60 20.94 17.89
N ALA A 307 -2.17 20.13 18.79
CA ALA A 307 -2.10 20.37 20.23
C ALA A 307 -0.88 19.71 20.86
N ARG A 308 -0.38 20.31 21.94
CA ARG A 308 0.76 19.83 22.73
C ARG A 308 0.68 18.35 23.09
N GLY A 309 -0.47 17.92 23.62
CA GLY A 309 -0.65 16.55 24.11
C GLY A 309 -0.48 15.49 23.02
N GLY A 310 -0.90 15.81 21.79
CA GLY A 310 -0.68 14.95 20.62
C GLY A 310 0.78 14.88 20.25
N ILE A 311 1.47 16.02 20.13
CA ILE A 311 2.89 16.11 19.78
C ILE A 311 3.75 15.27 20.74
N LEU A 312 3.50 15.37 22.03
CA LEU A 312 4.27 14.65 23.06
C LEU A 312 4.09 13.13 23.00
N ARG A 313 2.89 12.65 22.66
CA ARG A 313 2.60 11.22 22.66
C ARG A 313 3.02 10.50 21.36
N GLU A 314 2.78 11.14 20.22
CA GLU A 314 2.85 10.46 18.91
C GLU A 314 3.41 11.36 17.79
N GLY A 315 3.91 12.56 18.12
CA GLY A 315 4.37 13.52 17.12
C GLY A 315 3.20 14.29 16.45
N CYS A 316 3.47 14.85 15.26
CA CYS A 316 2.51 15.70 14.56
C CYS A 316 1.45 14.93 13.76
N GLY A 317 1.70 13.65 13.44
CA GLY A 317 0.83 12.84 12.58
C GLY A 317 1.07 13.08 11.07
N PHE A 318 2.05 13.90 10.73
CA PHE A 318 2.58 14.15 9.39
C PHE A 318 4.11 14.32 9.48
N ASP A 319 4.81 14.06 8.38
CA ASP A 319 6.27 14.15 8.28
C ASP A 319 6.76 15.56 7.94
N ALA A 320 5.97 16.31 7.15
CA ALA A 320 6.28 17.66 6.71
C ALA A 320 5.01 18.49 6.50
N CYS A 321 5.13 19.82 6.62
CA CYS A 321 4.08 20.76 6.26
C CYS A 321 4.64 21.90 5.38
N ASP A 322 3.74 22.52 4.62
CA ASP A 322 4.10 23.68 3.77
C ASP A 322 4.03 24.98 4.55
N VAL A 323 3.10 25.05 5.51
CA VAL A 323 2.94 26.20 6.39
C VAL A 323 2.78 25.76 7.84
N ALA A 324 3.57 26.35 8.74
CA ALA A 324 3.38 26.22 10.18
C ALA A 324 2.99 27.58 10.77
N VAL A 325 1.88 27.65 11.50
CA VAL A 325 1.44 28.87 12.19
C VAL A 325 1.56 28.69 13.69
N VAL A 326 2.31 29.58 14.34
CA VAL A 326 2.39 29.63 15.81
C VAL A 326 1.79 30.94 16.32
N THR A 327 0.65 30.83 17.00
CA THR A 327 -0.10 32.01 17.42
C THR A 327 0.51 32.71 18.62
N ASN A 328 0.80 31.97 19.71
CA ASN A 328 1.41 32.48 20.94
C ASN A 328 1.82 31.36 21.90
N ILE A 329 2.68 31.69 22.86
CA ILE A 329 3.06 30.86 24.01
C ILE A 329 2.69 31.65 25.29
N ALA A 330 1.46 31.50 25.75
CA ALA A 330 1.01 32.18 26.99
C ALA A 330 1.54 31.47 28.23
N SER A 331 1.91 32.24 29.23
CA SER A 331 2.24 31.78 30.58
C SER A 331 0.95 31.34 31.31
N GLY A 332 0.98 30.18 31.97
CA GLY A 332 -0.09 29.71 32.86
C GLY A 332 -1.00 28.63 32.28
N ASP A 333 -1.29 28.64 30.98
CA ASP A 333 -2.08 27.60 30.35
C ASP A 333 -1.21 26.44 29.84
N HIS A 334 -1.66 25.22 30.07
CA HIS A 334 -0.97 23.99 29.62
C HIS A 334 0.34 23.66 30.34
N LEU A 335 0.70 24.31 31.44
CA LEU A 335 1.85 23.95 32.28
C LEU A 335 1.45 22.94 33.36
N GLY A 336 2.45 22.22 33.93
CA GLY A 336 2.27 21.22 35.00
C GLY A 336 1.74 19.86 34.54
N LEU A 337 1.66 19.62 33.23
CA LEU A 337 1.23 18.33 32.67
C LEU A 337 2.32 17.72 31.76
N ASN A 338 2.58 16.41 31.94
CA ASN A 338 3.56 15.65 31.16
C ASN A 338 4.97 16.28 31.21
N GLU A 339 5.43 16.69 32.38
CA GLU A 339 6.77 17.26 32.63
C GLU A 339 7.04 18.58 31.87
N ILE A 340 6.01 19.27 31.42
CA ILE A 340 6.09 20.60 30.79
C ILE A 340 5.70 21.65 31.83
N ASP A 341 6.70 22.20 32.49
CA ASP A 341 6.53 23.09 33.65
C ASP A 341 6.85 24.55 33.32
N THR A 342 7.52 24.82 32.18
CA THR A 342 7.93 26.18 31.80
C THR A 342 7.42 26.54 30.38
N PRO A 343 7.23 27.86 30.12
CA PRO A 343 6.89 28.34 28.78
C PRO A 343 7.92 27.97 27.71
N GLU A 344 9.20 27.91 28.08
CA GLU A 344 10.28 27.52 27.17
C GLU A 344 10.16 26.05 26.74
N GLN A 345 9.83 25.15 27.69
CA GLN A 345 9.56 23.74 27.37
C GLN A 345 8.31 23.63 26.48
N LEU A 346 7.26 24.40 26.77
CA LEU A 346 6.05 24.44 25.93
C LEU A 346 6.37 24.94 24.52
N ALA A 347 7.21 25.98 24.42
CA ALA A 347 7.69 26.50 23.13
C ALA A 347 8.47 25.46 22.35
N TRP A 348 9.34 24.71 23.03
CA TRP A 348 10.10 23.62 22.39
C TRP A 348 9.18 22.54 21.81
N VAL A 349 8.18 22.08 22.56
CA VAL A 349 7.21 21.08 22.07
C VAL A 349 6.43 21.62 20.87
N LYS A 350 5.89 22.84 20.96
CA LYS A 350 5.12 23.44 19.87
C LYS A 350 5.97 23.78 18.65
N GLY A 351 7.27 23.99 18.83
CA GLY A 351 8.24 24.19 17.75
C GLY A 351 8.41 22.99 16.81
N ALA A 352 7.89 21.81 17.21
CA ALA A 352 7.92 20.62 16.35
C ALA A 352 7.27 20.87 14.98
N ILE A 353 6.16 21.63 14.90
CA ILE A 353 5.54 21.95 13.60
C ILE A 353 6.39 22.91 12.77
N VAL A 354 7.16 23.81 13.41
CA VAL A 354 8.09 24.70 12.72
C VAL A 354 9.26 23.90 12.14
N ALA A 355 9.78 22.92 12.88
CA ALA A 355 10.82 22.02 12.41
C ALA A 355 10.35 21.10 11.26
N ALA A 356 9.04 20.83 11.17
CA ALA A 356 8.43 20.06 10.09
C ALA A 356 8.19 20.87 8.80
N VAL A 357 8.46 22.17 8.79
CA VAL A 357 8.32 23.02 7.58
C VAL A 357 9.33 22.59 6.52
N ARG A 358 8.84 22.38 5.29
CA ARG A 358 9.67 22.06 4.12
C ARG A 358 10.58 23.25 3.76
N SER A 359 11.70 22.98 3.13
CA SER A 359 12.62 24.05 2.67
C SER A 359 11.96 25.07 1.72
N THR A 360 10.93 24.65 0.99
CA THR A 360 10.11 25.49 0.12
C THR A 360 8.93 26.16 0.83
N GLY A 361 8.64 25.78 2.08
CA GLY A 361 7.52 26.23 2.88
C GLY A 361 7.80 27.48 3.72
N ALA A 362 6.90 27.79 4.65
CA ALA A 362 7.02 28.95 5.52
C ALA A 362 6.53 28.70 6.95
N ALA A 363 7.21 29.31 7.94
CA ALA A 363 6.72 29.44 9.31
C ALA A 363 6.13 30.86 9.52
N VAL A 364 4.88 30.93 9.93
CA VAL A 364 4.17 32.17 10.26
C VAL A 364 4.19 32.33 11.78
N LEU A 365 4.96 33.29 12.26
CA LEU A 365 5.33 33.44 13.67
C LEU A 365 4.88 34.79 14.23
N ASN A 366 4.36 34.79 15.45
CA ASN A 366 3.99 36.02 16.15
C ASN A 366 5.24 36.77 16.61
N ALA A 367 5.50 37.93 16.02
CA ALA A 367 6.64 38.78 16.36
C ALA A 367 6.55 39.41 17.75
N ALA A 368 5.35 39.49 18.35
CA ALA A 368 5.14 40.07 19.69
C ALA A 368 5.45 39.04 20.81
N ASP A 369 5.72 37.79 20.48
CA ASP A 369 6.01 36.74 21.48
C ASP A 369 7.48 36.27 21.31
N PRO A 370 8.37 36.62 22.27
CA PRO A 370 9.80 36.27 22.15
C PRO A 370 10.08 34.78 22.01
N LEU A 371 9.27 33.93 22.67
CA LEU A 371 9.41 32.46 22.57
C LEU A 371 9.02 31.93 21.18
N VAL A 372 8.03 32.58 20.56
CA VAL A 372 7.63 32.25 19.18
C VAL A 372 8.67 32.77 18.18
N VAL A 373 9.22 33.96 18.39
CA VAL A 373 10.28 34.54 17.57
C VAL A 373 11.52 33.63 17.57
N ASP A 374 11.89 33.06 18.71
CA ASP A 374 13.05 32.16 18.83
C ASP A 374 12.90 30.84 18.04
N MET A 375 11.66 30.45 17.70
CA MET A 375 11.41 29.25 16.90
C MET A 375 11.91 29.33 15.46
N LYS A 376 12.24 30.56 14.96
CA LYS A 376 12.84 30.75 13.63
C LYS A 376 14.05 29.87 13.38
N LYS A 377 14.82 29.54 14.42
CA LYS A 377 16.03 28.69 14.34
C LYS A 377 15.74 27.26 13.90
N TRP A 378 14.51 26.76 14.02
CA TRP A 378 14.11 25.42 13.61
C TRP A 378 13.48 25.39 12.22
N CYS A 379 13.10 26.56 11.66
CA CYS A 379 12.48 26.66 10.34
C CYS A 379 13.52 26.42 9.24
N ARG A 380 13.23 25.43 8.37
CA ARG A 380 14.06 25.15 7.16
C ARG A 380 13.64 25.99 5.96
N GLY A 381 12.42 26.52 5.99
CA GLY A 381 11.84 27.36 4.95
C GLY A 381 11.95 28.84 5.28
N ARG A 382 11.03 29.63 4.73
CA ARG A 382 10.94 31.07 5.00
C ARG A 382 10.27 31.36 6.34
N VAL A 383 10.62 32.45 6.96
CA VAL A 383 9.92 32.98 8.14
C VAL A 383 9.06 34.16 7.71
N ILE A 384 7.81 34.19 8.16
CA ILE A 384 6.86 35.28 7.97
C ILE A 384 6.45 35.73 9.37
N TYR A 385 6.68 36.99 9.68
CA TYR A 385 6.23 37.53 10.98
C TYR A 385 4.88 38.24 10.87
N PHE A 386 4.07 38.09 11.92
CA PHE A 386 2.89 38.93 12.07
C PHE A 386 2.90 39.63 13.42
N ALA A 387 2.36 40.84 13.47
CA ALA A 387 2.15 41.60 14.70
C ALA A 387 0.99 42.59 14.52
N LEU A 388 0.33 42.94 15.62
CA LEU A 388 -0.66 44.02 15.62
C LEU A 388 0.03 45.39 15.58
N ASP A 389 1.18 45.51 16.25
CA ASP A 389 2.00 46.70 16.27
C ASP A 389 2.94 46.73 15.05
N PRO A 390 2.76 47.66 14.10
CA PRO A 390 3.60 47.77 12.94
C PRO A 390 5.04 48.25 13.22
N GLU A 391 5.25 48.86 14.36
CA GLU A 391 6.54 49.46 14.79
C GLU A 391 7.37 48.50 15.65
N LEU A 392 6.91 47.27 15.84
CA LEU A 392 7.63 46.27 16.62
C LEU A 392 9.04 46.01 16.05
N PRO A 393 10.14 46.13 16.82
CA PRO A 393 11.49 46.04 16.34
C PRO A 393 11.78 44.73 15.53
N VAL A 394 11.32 43.61 16.04
CA VAL A 394 11.49 42.31 15.36
C VAL A 394 10.85 42.30 13.98
N LEU A 395 9.66 42.89 13.83
CA LEU A 395 8.96 42.97 12.55
C LEU A 395 9.66 43.95 11.61
N THR A 396 9.98 45.16 12.08
CA THR A 396 10.60 46.23 11.26
C THR A 396 11.99 45.83 10.78
N GLU A 397 12.83 45.24 11.60
CA GLU A 397 14.15 44.69 11.22
C GLU A 397 14.04 43.60 10.17
N HIS A 398 13.07 42.68 10.36
CA HIS A 398 12.82 41.59 9.41
C HIS A 398 12.38 42.12 8.04
N LEU A 399 11.47 43.07 8.00
CA LEU A 399 11.01 43.70 6.78
C LEU A 399 12.13 44.54 6.11
N ALA A 400 12.94 45.26 6.89
CA ALA A 400 14.09 45.96 6.36
C ALA A 400 15.14 45.04 5.70
N SER A 401 15.22 43.79 6.18
CA SER A 401 16.07 42.78 5.55
C SER A 401 15.44 42.06 4.34
N GLY A 402 14.28 42.51 3.87
CA GLY A 402 13.55 41.91 2.75
C GLY A 402 12.65 40.72 3.11
N GLY A 403 12.34 40.57 4.41
CA GLY A 403 11.45 39.50 4.90
C GLY A 403 9.98 39.77 4.58
N LEU A 404 9.15 38.73 4.77
CA LEU A 404 7.69 38.80 4.61
C LEU A 404 7.02 39.00 5.96
N GLY A 405 5.93 39.81 5.97
CA GLY A 405 5.19 40.04 7.20
C GLY A 405 3.74 40.43 7.00
N ALA A 406 2.99 40.48 8.11
CA ALA A 406 1.63 41.01 8.15
C ALA A 406 1.43 41.85 9.40
N THR A 407 0.76 43.01 9.26
CA THR A 407 0.47 43.91 10.38
C THR A 407 -0.85 44.64 10.18
N ILE A 408 -1.22 45.52 11.14
CA ILE A 408 -2.36 46.38 11.02
C ILE A 408 -1.89 47.83 10.90
N ARG A 409 -2.35 48.56 9.87
CA ARG A 409 -2.18 50.01 9.73
C ARG A 409 -3.53 50.62 9.38
N ASP A 410 -3.90 51.70 10.08
CA ASP A 410 -5.13 52.45 9.85
C ASP A 410 -6.41 51.55 9.84
N GLY A 411 -6.41 50.48 10.62
CA GLY A 411 -7.53 49.53 10.68
C GLY A 411 -7.58 48.51 9.55
N TRP A 412 -6.55 48.49 8.65
CA TRP A 412 -6.43 47.53 7.57
C TRP A 412 -5.36 46.48 7.87
N ILE A 413 -5.62 45.26 7.44
CA ILE A 413 -4.59 44.22 7.38
C ILE A 413 -3.66 44.54 6.21
N VAL A 414 -2.37 44.67 6.50
CA VAL A 414 -1.34 45.02 5.52
C VAL A 414 -0.39 43.83 5.40
N LEU A 415 -0.23 43.34 4.18
CA LEU A 415 0.77 42.33 3.82
C LEU A 415 2.03 43.07 3.36
N CYS A 416 3.18 42.67 3.92
CA CYS A 416 4.46 43.31 3.67
C CYS A 416 5.41 42.34 2.96
N ASP A 417 6.06 42.80 1.90
CA ASP A 417 7.14 42.12 1.19
C ASP A 417 8.35 43.06 1.20
N GLY A 418 9.19 42.90 2.22
CA GLY A 418 10.18 43.92 2.55
C GLY A 418 9.52 45.29 2.76
N PRO A 419 9.93 46.35 2.02
CA PRO A 419 9.35 47.68 2.12
C PRO A 419 8.02 47.84 1.34
N ARG A 420 7.58 46.84 0.58
CA ARG A 420 6.33 46.91 -0.20
C ARG A 420 5.16 46.50 0.66
N GLU A 421 4.10 47.29 0.68
CA GLU A 421 2.86 47.03 1.40
C GLU A 421 1.69 46.84 0.43
N THR A 422 0.82 45.86 0.76
CA THR A 422 -0.43 45.61 0.04
C THR A 422 -1.55 45.50 1.06
N ARG A 423 -2.66 46.23 0.85
CA ARG A 423 -3.87 46.22 1.71
C ARG A 423 -4.90 45.29 1.16
#